data_dc1b4376f73a4a0c8a28b6665cff7c84
#
_entry.id   dc1b4376f73a4a0c8a28b6665cff7c84
#
_cell.length_a   1.000
_cell.length_b   1.000
_cell.length_c   1.000
_cell.angle_alpha   90.00
_cell.angle_beta   90.00
_cell.angle_gamma   90.00
#
_symmetry.space_group_name_H-M   'P 1'
#
loop_
_entity.id
_entity.type
_entity.pdbx_description
1 polymer ?
#
loop_
_entity_poly.entity_id
_entity_poly.type
_entity_poly.pdbx_seq_one_letter_code
_entity_poly.pdbx_strand_id
1 'polypeptide(L)'
;MTTAVATSERVTEDGEVVSMTLPATFAAGNQSLAVNLARAEIDQQIATARAMPRSLKHAVDNILTLATLDAESAEECVYALPRGGKPIKGPSVRLAEIIASQWGNCRVGARVVHVDRFEKFVEAEGVFHDLETNTATTARVRRRISDKNGRVFNDDMIVVTGNAACAIAKRNAILGAVPKAVWRKSYQAVESVIAGDV
;
A
#
# COMPACT_ATOMS: atom_id res chain seq x y z
N MET A 1 11.02 -3.09 42.97
CA MET A 1 10.19 -2.80 41.79
C MET A 1 10.70 -1.50 41.17
N THR A 2 11.44 -1.60 40.08
CA THR A 2 12.04 -0.43 39.40
C THR A 2 10.98 0.17 38.47
N THR A 3 10.49 1.35 38.81
CA THR A 3 9.52 2.08 37.99
C THR A 3 10.25 2.61 36.76
N ALA A 4 9.87 2.16 35.58
CA ALA A 4 10.40 2.71 34.33
C ALA A 4 9.92 4.15 34.15
N VAL A 5 10.85 5.08 34.01
CA VAL A 5 10.60 6.51 33.80
C VAL A 5 10.78 6.82 32.33
N ALA A 6 9.74 7.36 31.67
CA ALA A 6 9.84 7.84 30.32
C ALA A 6 10.27 9.32 30.34
N THR A 7 11.35 9.65 29.64
CA THR A 7 11.87 11.00 29.52
C THR A 7 11.50 11.56 28.15
N SER A 8 10.87 12.74 28.09
CA SER A 8 10.66 13.49 26.86
C SER A 8 11.49 14.78 26.90
N GLU A 9 12.15 15.10 25.82
CA GLU A 9 12.92 16.31 25.65
C GLU A 9 12.10 17.36 24.87
N ARG A 10 12.05 18.56 25.39
CA ARG A 10 11.45 19.71 24.70
C ARG A 10 12.49 20.82 24.59
N VAL A 11 12.65 21.35 23.39
CA VAL A 11 13.48 22.53 23.14
C VAL A 11 12.62 23.78 23.34
N THR A 12 13.08 24.70 24.20
CA THR A 12 12.44 26.00 24.40
C THR A 12 12.78 26.96 23.25
N GLU A 13 12.05 28.07 23.15
CA GLU A 13 12.31 29.09 22.10
C GLU A 13 13.72 29.67 22.18
N ASP A 14 14.37 29.60 23.33
CA ASP A 14 15.77 30.03 23.57
C ASP A 14 16.79 28.93 23.27
N GLY A 15 16.37 27.77 22.75
CA GLY A 15 17.27 26.67 22.40
C GLY A 15 17.73 25.80 23.57
N GLU A 16 17.16 25.98 24.77
CA GLU A 16 17.48 25.16 25.93
C GLU A 16 16.68 23.84 25.89
N VAL A 17 17.40 22.72 26.06
CA VAL A 17 16.76 21.38 26.10
C VAL A 17 16.29 21.13 27.52
N VAL A 18 14.97 21.23 27.75
CA VAL A 18 14.35 20.87 29.02
C VAL A 18 13.91 19.42 28.99
N SER A 19 14.56 18.61 29.82
CA SER A 19 14.19 17.21 29.99
C SER A 19 13.02 17.11 31.00
N MET A 20 11.86 16.72 30.48
CA MET A 20 10.67 16.53 31.30
C MET A 20 10.47 15.05 31.57
N THR A 21 10.57 14.69 32.84
CA THR A 21 10.32 13.33 33.33
C THR A 21 8.82 13.15 33.53
N LEU A 22 8.16 12.42 32.64
CA LEU A 22 6.74 12.08 32.80
C LEU A 22 6.58 10.82 33.65
N PRO A 23 5.57 10.76 34.54
CA PRO A 23 5.23 9.52 35.20
C PRO A 23 4.94 8.41 34.20
N ALA A 24 5.49 7.21 34.41
CA ALA A 24 5.32 6.06 33.50
C ALA A 24 3.84 5.73 33.22
N THR A 25 2.94 6.05 34.15
CA THR A 25 1.48 5.91 33.97
C THR A 25 0.89 6.82 32.86
N PHE A 26 1.49 8.01 32.63
CA PHE A 26 1.00 8.92 31.58
C PHE A 26 1.37 8.45 30.18
N ALA A 27 2.59 7.94 30.01
CA ALA A 27 3.05 7.40 28.73
C ALA A 27 2.32 6.10 28.37
N ALA A 28 2.08 5.23 29.34
CA ALA A 28 1.31 3.99 29.16
C ALA A 28 -0.17 4.26 28.84
N GLY A 29 -0.78 5.29 29.46
CA GLY A 29 -2.17 5.68 29.20
C GLY A 29 -2.39 6.18 27.78
N ASN A 30 -1.49 6.99 27.25
CA ASN A 30 -1.60 7.53 25.89
C ASN A 30 -1.39 6.45 24.81
N GLN A 31 -0.45 5.52 25.02
CA GLN A 31 -0.26 4.38 24.12
C GLN A 31 -1.46 3.43 24.14
N SER A 32 -2.03 3.18 25.32
CA SER A 32 -3.24 2.36 25.47
C SER A 32 -4.44 3.00 24.75
N LEU A 33 -4.63 4.33 24.85
CA LEU A 33 -5.70 5.03 24.16
C LEU A 33 -5.56 4.95 22.63
N ALA A 34 -4.38 5.21 22.08
CA ALA A 34 -4.14 5.13 20.65
C ALA A 34 -4.39 3.71 20.10
N VAL A 35 -3.95 2.68 20.82
CA VAL A 35 -4.20 1.27 20.43
C VAL A 35 -5.68 0.94 20.51
N ASN A 36 -6.40 1.40 21.55
CA ASN A 36 -7.83 1.17 21.69
C ASN A 36 -8.65 1.87 20.59
N LEU A 37 -8.30 3.11 20.24
CA LEU A 37 -8.93 3.84 19.15
C LEU A 37 -8.71 3.14 17.79
N ALA A 38 -7.48 2.71 17.51
CA ALA A 38 -7.19 1.98 16.27
C ALA A 38 -7.94 0.64 16.20
N ARG A 39 -8.08 -0.07 17.32
CA ARG A 39 -8.87 -1.30 17.41
C ARG A 39 -10.35 -1.02 17.18
N ALA A 40 -10.92 -0.02 17.86
CA ALA A 40 -12.32 0.36 17.70
C ALA A 40 -12.66 0.77 16.26
N GLU A 41 -11.77 1.49 15.58
CA GLU A 41 -11.92 1.84 14.18
C GLU A 41 -11.98 0.59 13.27
N ILE A 42 -11.09 -0.38 13.48
CA ILE A 42 -11.09 -1.63 12.71
C ILE A 42 -12.36 -2.44 12.99
N ASP A 43 -12.75 -2.58 14.25
CA ASP A 43 -13.95 -3.31 14.64
C ASP A 43 -15.22 -2.68 14.04
N GLN A 44 -15.31 -1.35 14.02
CA GLN A 44 -16.39 -0.63 13.36
C GLN A 44 -16.43 -0.89 11.85
N GLN A 45 -15.27 -0.86 11.18
CA GLN A 45 -15.18 -1.13 9.75
C GLN A 45 -15.59 -2.58 9.42
N ILE A 46 -15.18 -3.56 10.22
CA ILE A 46 -15.59 -4.96 10.07
C ILE A 46 -17.11 -5.11 10.27
N ALA A 47 -17.67 -4.47 11.30
CA ALA A 47 -19.10 -4.51 11.55
C ALA A 47 -19.89 -3.89 10.39
N THR A 48 -19.45 -2.76 9.86
CA THR A 48 -20.06 -2.12 8.68
C THR A 48 -19.96 -3.00 7.44
N ALA A 49 -18.80 -3.61 7.18
CA ALA A 49 -18.59 -4.50 6.04
C ALA A 49 -19.52 -5.73 6.08
N ARG A 50 -19.75 -6.28 7.26
CA ARG A 50 -20.69 -7.41 7.45
C ARG A 50 -22.15 -7.01 7.31
N ALA A 51 -22.51 -5.80 7.74
CA ALA A 51 -23.87 -5.26 7.61
C ALA A 51 -24.19 -4.87 6.17
N MET A 52 -23.20 -4.45 5.39
CA MET A 52 -23.30 -4.02 4.00
C MET A 52 -22.35 -4.82 3.11
N PRO A 53 -22.60 -6.11 2.87
CA PRO A 53 -21.71 -6.96 2.10
C PRO A 53 -21.63 -6.51 0.64
N ARG A 54 -20.47 -6.75 0.02
CA ARG A 54 -20.24 -6.39 -1.38
C ARG A 54 -21.13 -7.16 -2.34
N SER A 55 -21.46 -6.54 -3.46
CA SER A 55 -22.05 -7.20 -4.60
C SER A 55 -20.95 -7.55 -5.61
N LEU A 56 -20.70 -8.84 -5.83
CA LEU A 56 -19.72 -9.31 -6.82
C LEU A 56 -20.05 -8.79 -8.23
N LYS A 57 -21.33 -8.74 -8.59
CA LYS A 57 -21.78 -8.22 -9.89
C LYS A 57 -21.39 -6.75 -10.03
N HIS A 58 -21.73 -5.91 -9.06
CA HIS A 58 -21.37 -4.48 -9.08
C HIS A 58 -19.85 -4.29 -9.12
N ALA A 59 -19.09 -5.04 -8.33
CA ALA A 59 -17.64 -4.95 -8.34
C ALA A 59 -17.05 -5.25 -9.72
N VAL A 60 -17.47 -6.35 -10.36
CA VAL A 60 -17.00 -6.73 -11.70
C VAL A 60 -17.39 -5.70 -12.76
N ASP A 61 -18.65 -5.26 -12.77
CA ASP A 61 -19.16 -4.30 -13.76
C ASP A 61 -18.46 -2.93 -13.61
N ASN A 62 -18.27 -2.46 -12.38
CA ASN A 62 -17.62 -1.18 -12.11
C ASN A 62 -16.12 -1.21 -12.42
N ILE A 63 -15.42 -2.31 -12.10
CA ILE A 63 -14.00 -2.47 -12.46
C ILE A 63 -13.84 -2.37 -13.98
N LEU A 64 -14.69 -3.05 -14.74
CA LEU A 64 -14.69 -2.98 -16.19
C LEU A 64 -14.92 -1.56 -16.69
N THR A 65 -16.00 -0.91 -16.23
CA THR A 65 -16.37 0.44 -16.64
C THR A 65 -15.27 1.45 -16.36
N LEU A 66 -14.70 1.45 -15.15
CA LEU A 66 -13.67 2.42 -14.77
C LEU A 66 -12.32 2.17 -15.47
N ALA A 67 -11.97 0.91 -15.69
CA ALA A 67 -10.71 0.58 -16.37
C ALA A 67 -10.73 0.86 -17.88
N THR A 68 -11.91 1.00 -18.48
CA THR A 68 -12.11 1.24 -19.91
C THR A 68 -12.91 2.51 -20.19
N LEU A 69 -12.93 3.45 -19.23
CA LEU A 69 -13.72 4.68 -19.31
C LEU A 69 -13.33 5.53 -20.55
N ASP A 70 -12.03 5.61 -20.81
CA ASP A 70 -11.42 6.24 -21.97
C ASP A 70 -10.06 5.58 -22.27
N ALA A 71 -9.45 5.98 -23.39
CA ALA A 71 -8.16 5.41 -23.82
C ALA A 71 -7.03 5.70 -22.82
N GLU A 72 -7.00 6.89 -22.22
CA GLU A 72 -5.99 7.29 -21.24
C GLU A 72 -6.09 6.43 -19.97
N SER A 73 -7.30 6.24 -19.45
CA SER A 73 -7.56 5.35 -18.30
C SER A 73 -7.12 3.91 -18.58
N ALA A 74 -7.37 3.42 -19.81
CA ALA A 74 -6.95 2.09 -20.21
C ALA A 74 -5.42 1.97 -20.27
N GLU A 75 -4.72 2.96 -20.84
CA GLU A 75 -3.25 2.98 -20.88
C GLU A 75 -2.63 3.00 -19.49
N GLU A 76 -3.18 3.76 -18.56
CA GLU A 76 -2.74 3.79 -17.16
C GLU A 76 -2.92 2.44 -16.44
N CYS A 77 -3.86 1.63 -16.89
CA CYS A 77 -4.13 0.31 -16.30
C CYS A 77 -3.08 -0.76 -16.61
N VAL A 78 -2.16 -0.50 -17.55
CA VAL A 78 -1.11 -1.44 -17.95
C VAL A 78 0.27 -0.87 -17.67
N TYR A 79 1.16 -1.68 -17.12
CA TYR A 79 2.59 -1.34 -17.10
C TYR A 79 3.33 -2.11 -18.21
N ALA A 80 4.35 -1.51 -18.78
CA ALA A 80 5.28 -2.14 -19.70
C ALA A 80 6.72 -1.93 -19.24
N LEU A 81 7.45 -3.03 -19.07
CA LEU A 81 8.87 -3.00 -18.73
C LEU A 81 9.67 -3.45 -19.95
N PRO A 82 10.53 -2.59 -20.52
CA PRO A 82 11.40 -2.99 -21.61
C PRO A 82 12.41 -4.03 -21.10
N ARG A 83 12.42 -5.20 -21.71
CA ARG A 83 13.44 -6.23 -21.52
C ARG A 83 13.78 -6.84 -22.87
N GLY A 84 15.06 -6.82 -23.23
CA GLY A 84 15.71 -7.38 -24.41
C GLY A 84 14.83 -8.16 -25.41
N GLY A 85 14.03 -7.46 -26.23
CA GLY A 85 13.14 -8.04 -27.23
C GLY A 85 11.68 -7.66 -27.03
N LYS A 86 10.89 -8.40 -26.25
CA LYS A 86 9.48 -8.05 -26.01
C LYS A 86 9.31 -7.42 -24.63
N PRO A 87 8.54 -6.32 -24.51
CA PRO A 87 8.23 -5.72 -23.20
C PRO A 87 7.39 -6.69 -22.37
N ILE A 88 7.72 -6.76 -21.06
CA ILE A 88 6.87 -7.46 -20.09
C ILE A 88 5.73 -6.52 -19.73
N LYS A 89 4.52 -6.91 -20.07
CA LYS A 89 3.29 -6.18 -19.74
C LYS A 89 2.56 -6.85 -18.58
N GLY A 90 1.77 -6.06 -17.84
CA GLY A 90 0.93 -6.56 -16.77
C GLY A 90 0.04 -5.47 -16.18
N PRO A 91 -0.89 -5.83 -15.26
CA PRO A 91 -1.77 -4.88 -14.61
C PRO A 91 -0.97 -3.90 -13.76
N SER A 92 -1.20 -2.60 -13.97
CA SER A 92 -0.51 -1.52 -13.26
C SER A 92 -1.01 -1.38 -11.81
N VAL A 93 -0.38 -0.48 -11.04
CA VAL A 93 -0.89 -0.10 -9.72
C VAL A 93 -2.23 0.62 -9.84
N ARG A 94 -2.50 1.36 -10.94
CA ARG A 94 -3.78 2.04 -11.16
C ARG A 94 -4.92 1.07 -11.32
N LEU A 95 -4.75 0.03 -12.14
CA LEU A 95 -5.75 -1.03 -12.22
C LEU A 95 -5.98 -1.72 -10.86
N ALA A 96 -4.91 -1.98 -10.11
CA ALA A 96 -5.05 -2.56 -8.78
C ALA A 96 -5.84 -1.65 -7.82
N GLU A 97 -5.64 -0.33 -7.89
CA GLU A 97 -6.41 0.65 -7.10
C GLU A 97 -7.89 0.67 -7.50
N ILE A 98 -8.20 0.60 -8.79
CA ILE A 98 -9.57 0.45 -9.28
C ILE A 98 -10.18 -0.85 -8.72
N ILE A 99 -9.47 -1.97 -8.83
CA ILE A 99 -9.93 -3.26 -8.31
C ILE A 99 -10.24 -3.16 -6.81
N ALA A 100 -9.34 -2.61 -6.00
CA ALA A 100 -9.53 -2.50 -4.56
C ALA A 100 -10.72 -1.58 -4.21
N SER A 101 -10.85 -0.43 -4.89
CA SER A 101 -11.93 0.52 -4.65
C SER A 101 -13.31 -0.05 -4.99
N GLN A 102 -13.41 -0.85 -6.06
CA GLN A 102 -14.67 -1.45 -6.48
C GLN A 102 -14.96 -2.80 -5.81
N TRP A 103 -13.92 -3.51 -5.36
CA TRP A 103 -14.08 -4.65 -4.48
C TRP A 103 -14.76 -4.25 -3.18
N GLY A 104 -14.41 -3.06 -2.67
CA GLY A 104 -15.00 -2.49 -1.46
C GLY A 104 -14.68 -3.30 -0.20
N ASN A 105 -15.16 -2.82 0.93
CA ASN A 105 -15.02 -3.48 2.24
C ASN A 105 -13.63 -4.06 2.50
N CYS A 106 -12.60 -3.26 2.17
CA CYS A 106 -11.21 -3.66 2.34
C CYS A 106 -10.33 -2.51 2.86
N ARG A 107 -9.23 -2.85 3.49
CA ARG A 107 -8.17 -1.92 3.85
C ARG A 107 -6.94 -2.22 3.00
N VAL A 108 -6.38 -1.19 2.40
CA VAL A 108 -5.18 -1.31 1.57
C VAL A 108 -4.15 -0.30 2.02
N GLY A 109 -2.92 -0.74 2.11
CA GLY A 109 -1.80 0.13 2.45
C GLY A 109 -0.48 -0.41 1.93
N ALA A 110 0.52 0.46 1.94
CA ALA A 110 1.91 0.08 1.74
C ALA A 110 2.82 0.99 2.54
N ARG A 111 3.95 0.46 2.97
CA ARG A 111 4.97 1.19 3.73
C ARG A 111 6.35 0.66 3.40
N VAL A 112 7.35 1.52 3.51
CA VAL A 112 8.74 1.08 3.57
C VAL A 112 8.97 0.47 4.94
N VAL A 113 9.46 -0.76 4.98
CA VAL A 113 9.72 -1.50 6.23
C VAL A 113 11.21 -1.57 6.55
N HIS A 114 12.09 -1.45 5.55
CA HIS A 114 13.52 -1.48 5.75
C HIS A 114 14.28 -0.72 4.65
N VAL A 115 15.34 -0.03 5.05
CA VAL A 115 16.31 0.59 4.14
C VAL A 115 17.70 0.12 4.55
N ASP A 116 18.36 -0.63 3.68
CA ASP A 116 19.70 -1.13 3.90
C ASP A 116 20.68 -0.46 2.91
N ARG A 117 21.51 0.45 3.43
CA ARG A 117 22.51 1.16 2.62
C ARG A 117 23.76 0.30 2.36
N PHE A 118 24.01 -0.70 3.19
CA PHE A 118 25.13 -1.61 3.01
C PHE A 118 24.82 -2.64 1.92
N GLU A 119 23.70 -3.35 2.04
CA GLU A 119 23.18 -4.27 1.03
C GLU A 119 22.50 -3.56 -0.14
N LYS A 120 22.36 -2.23 -0.07
CA LYS A 120 21.90 -1.33 -1.14
C LYS A 120 20.50 -1.64 -1.64
N PHE A 121 19.56 -1.87 -0.73
CA PHE A 121 18.16 -2.05 -1.08
C PHE A 121 17.21 -1.32 -0.12
N VAL A 122 16.02 -1.06 -0.62
CA VAL A 122 14.84 -0.69 0.16
C VAL A 122 13.82 -1.81 0.06
N GLU A 123 13.21 -2.16 1.18
CA GLU A 123 12.12 -3.13 1.24
C GLU A 123 10.83 -2.44 1.61
N ALA A 124 9.79 -2.70 0.83
CA ALA A 124 8.44 -2.22 1.07
C ALA A 124 7.48 -3.39 1.29
N GLU A 125 6.47 -3.16 2.10
CA GLU A 125 5.39 -4.09 2.40
C GLU A 125 4.06 -3.47 1.98
N GLY A 126 3.30 -4.21 1.16
CA GLY A 126 1.91 -3.91 0.83
C GLY A 126 0.99 -4.86 1.58
N VAL A 127 -0.13 -4.35 2.06
CA VAL A 127 -1.15 -5.13 2.77
C VAL A 127 -2.50 -4.89 2.12
N PHE A 128 -3.26 -5.95 1.94
CA PHE A 128 -4.67 -5.94 1.61
C PHE A 128 -5.41 -6.73 2.68
N HIS A 129 -6.40 -6.13 3.33
CA HIS A 129 -7.23 -6.77 4.33
C HIS A 129 -8.69 -6.72 3.89
N ASP A 130 -9.27 -7.88 3.60
CA ASP A 130 -10.69 -8.04 3.32
C ASP A 130 -11.46 -8.05 4.64
N LEU A 131 -12.34 -7.07 4.83
CA LEU A 131 -13.07 -6.89 6.10
C LEU A 131 -14.29 -7.81 6.23
N GLU A 132 -14.82 -8.33 5.10
CA GLU A 132 -15.93 -9.27 5.15
C GLU A 132 -15.47 -10.67 5.57
N THR A 133 -14.36 -11.13 4.98
CA THR A 133 -13.79 -12.45 5.26
C THR A 133 -12.77 -12.44 6.40
N ASN A 134 -12.35 -11.25 6.83
CA ASN A 134 -11.26 -11.03 7.78
C ASN A 134 -9.95 -11.71 7.35
N THR A 135 -9.66 -11.70 6.05
CA THR A 135 -8.44 -12.30 5.48
C THR A 135 -7.47 -11.21 5.08
N ALA A 136 -6.22 -11.31 5.50
CA ALA A 136 -5.16 -10.38 5.14
C ALA A 136 -4.13 -11.04 4.21
N THR A 137 -3.76 -10.32 3.15
CA THR A 137 -2.69 -10.71 2.22
C THR A 137 -1.58 -9.67 2.27
N THR A 138 -0.35 -10.12 2.41
CA THR A 138 0.84 -9.27 2.47
C THR A 138 1.78 -9.59 1.32
N ALA A 139 2.34 -8.56 0.69
CA ALA A 139 3.35 -8.70 -0.35
C ALA A 139 4.58 -7.85 0.00
N ARG A 140 5.78 -8.42 -0.07
CA ARG A 140 7.04 -7.70 0.12
C ARG A 140 7.78 -7.53 -1.19
N VAL A 141 8.41 -6.38 -1.37
CA VAL A 141 9.15 -6.01 -2.57
C VAL A 141 10.46 -5.35 -2.17
N ARG A 142 11.56 -5.86 -2.68
CA ARG A 142 12.88 -5.23 -2.56
C ARG A 142 13.24 -4.52 -3.85
N ARG A 143 13.78 -3.31 -3.72
CA ARG A 143 14.35 -2.55 -4.84
C ARG A 143 15.75 -2.07 -4.49
N ARG A 144 16.63 -2.16 -5.48
CA ARG A 144 18.01 -1.68 -5.34
C ARG A 144 18.02 -0.15 -5.26
N ILE A 145 18.81 0.39 -4.34
CA ILE A 145 19.05 1.82 -4.14
C ILE A 145 20.48 2.23 -4.54
N SER A 146 21.00 1.60 -5.61
CA SER A 146 22.31 1.97 -6.16
C SER A 146 22.27 2.03 -7.68
N ASP A 147 23.17 2.80 -8.25
CA ASP A 147 23.42 2.89 -9.69
C ASP A 147 24.06 1.61 -10.26
N LYS A 148 24.35 1.63 -11.57
CA LYS A 148 25.02 0.53 -12.27
C LYS A 148 26.45 0.27 -11.79
N ASN A 149 27.10 1.28 -11.18
CA ASN A 149 28.47 1.21 -10.66
C ASN A 149 28.48 0.79 -9.17
N GLY A 150 27.33 0.53 -8.57
CA GLY A 150 27.19 0.14 -7.18
C GLY A 150 27.24 1.32 -6.19
N ARG A 151 27.19 2.59 -6.65
CA ARG A 151 27.14 3.75 -5.78
C ARG A 151 25.71 3.92 -5.26
N VAL A 152 25.57 4.04 -3.94
CA VAL A 152 24.26 4.26 -3.29
C VAL A 152 23.69 5.61 -3.72
N PHE A 153 22.38 5.65 -3.96
CA PHE A 153 21.64 6.86 -4.28
C PHE A 153 21.65 7.87 -3.12
N ASN A 154 21.43 9.13 -3.43
CA ASN A 154 21.18 10.16 -2.41
C ASN A 154 19.82 9.91 -1.72
N ASP A 155 19.56 10.63 -0.64
CA ASP A 155 18.37 10.43 0.19
C ASP A 155 17.07 10.65 -0.58
N ASP A 156 17.00 11.67 -1.44
CA ASP A 156 15.83 11.95 -2.27
C ASP A 156 15.51 10.77 -3.21
N MET A 157 16.54 10.23 -3.87
CA MET A 157 16.39 9.07 -4.75
C MET A 157 16.05 7.78 -3.99
N ILE A 158 16.48 7.64 -2.74
CA ILE A 158 16.08 6.54 -1.87
C ILE A 158 14.59 6.65 -1.56
N VAL A 159 14.08 7.84 -1.24
CA VAL A 159 12.65 8.09 -1.02
C VAL A 159 11.83 7.76 -2.28
N VAL A 160 12.26 8.23 -3.45
CA VAL A 160 11.59 7.93 -4.74
C VAL A 160 11.56 6.42 -5.01
N THR A 161 12.69 5.73 -4.76
CA THR A 161 12.78 4.27 -4.92
C THR A 161 11.88 3.53 -3.92
N GLY A 162 11.78 4.04 -2.69
CA GLY A 162 10.88 3.52 -1.66
C GLY A 162 9.41 3.66 -2.07
N ASN A 163 9.01 4.82 -2.59
CA ASN A 163 7.66 5.05 -3.11
C ASN A 163 7.33 4.10 -4.26
N ALA A 164 8.27 3.87 -5.18
CA ALA A 164 8.10 2.90 -6.26
C ALA A 164 8.00 1.46 -5.73
N ALA A 165 8.75 1.10 -4.70
CA ALA A 165 8.64 -0.21 -4.04
C ALA A 165 7.27 -0.39 -3.36
N CYS A 166 6.76 0.66 -2.68
CA CYS A 166 5.43 0.67 -2.07
C CYS A 166 4.31 0.49 -3.11
N ALA A 167 4.39 1.17 -4.26
CA ALA A 167 3.42 1.03 -5.34
C ALA A 167 3.35 -0.42 -5.85
N ILE A 168 4.51 -1.06 -6.06
CA ILE A 168 4.58 -2.46 -6.51
C ILE A 168 4.07 -3.40 -5.41
N ALA A 169 4.44 -3.19 -4.15
CA ALA A 169 4.01 -4.02 -3.03
C ALA A 169 2.48 -3.93 -2.83
N LYS A 170 1.90 -2.72 -2.89
CA LYS A 170 0.46 -2.48 -2.86
C LYS A 170 -0.26 -3.22 -3.98
N ARG A 171 0.19 -3.04 -5.22
CA ARG A 171 -0.36 -3.75 -6.38
C ARG A 171 -0.36 -5.26 -6.19
N ASN A 172 0.78 -5.81 -5.77
CA ASN A 172 0.92 -7.26 -5.59
C ASN A 172 0.01 -7.80 -4.48
N ALA A 173 -0.17 -7.06 -3.38
CA ALA A 173 -1.08 -7.43 -2.30
C ALA A 173 -2.53 -7.47 -2.78
N ILE A 174 -2.98 -6.44 -3.53
CA ILE A 174 -4.34 -6.37 -4.07
C ILE A 174 -4.58 -7.52 -5.06
N LEU A 175 -3.70 -7.68 -6.06
CA LEU A 175 -3.87 -8.69 -7.10
C LEU A 175 -3.72 -10.13 -6.57
N GLY A 176 -3.01 -10.31 -5.46
CA GLY A 176 -2.91 -11.58 -4.76
C GLY A 176 -4.13 -11.91 -3.91
N ALA A 177 -4.83 -10.90 -3.41
CA ALA A 177 -5.99 -11.04 -2.53
C ALA A 177 -7.30 -11.18 -3.32
N VAL A 178 -7.53 -10.31 -4.31
CA VAL A 178 -8.76 -10.32 -5.11
C VAL A 178 -8.67 -11.41 -6.18
N PRO A 179 -9.64 -12.37 -6.23
CA PRO A 179 -9.61 -13.46 -7.19
C PRO A 179 -9.47 -12.96 -8.64
N LYS A 180 -8.54 -13.55 -9.40
CA LYS A 180 -8.29 -13.16 -10.79
C LYS A 180 -9.54 -13.21 -11.67
N ALA A 181 -10.50 -14.07 -11.35
CA ALA A 181 -11.77 -14.17 -12.06
C ALA A 181 -12.58 -12.87 -12.03
N VAL A 182 -12.42 -12.05 -10.98
CA VAL A 182 -13.12 -10.77 -10.79
C VAL A 182 -12.64 -9.72 -11.78
N TRP A 183 -11.33 -9.64 -12.05
CA TRP A 183 -10.73 -8.56 -12.84
C TRP A 183 -10.12 -9.00 -14.18
N ARG A 184 -10.09 -10.30 -14.49
CA ARG A 184 -9.48 -10.82 -15.72
C ARG A 184 -10.10 -10.22 -16.98
N LYS A 185 -11.46 -10.17 -17.02
CA LYS A 185 -12.19 -9.63 -18.18
C LYS A 185 -11.92 -8.14 -18.37
N SER A 186 -11.85 -7.40 -17.27
CA SER A 186 -11.54 -5.98 -17.29
C SER A 186 -10.12 -5.71 -17.83
N TYR A 187 -9.14 -6.52 -17.43
CA TYR A 187 -7.78 -6.40 -17.95
C TYR A 187 -7.71 -6.74 -19.44
N GLN A 188 -8.42 -7.75 -19.91
CA GLN A 188 -8.53 -8.10 -21.34
C GLN A 188 -9.20 -6.97 -22.16
N ALA A 189 -10.26 -6.37 -21.63
CA ALA A 189 -10.92 -5.23 -22.27
C ALA A 189 -9.99 -4.00 -22.34
N VAL A 190 -9.22 -3.73 -21.30
CA VAL A 190 -8.17 -2.70 -21.31
C VAL A 190 -7.16 -2.95 -22.45
N GLU A 191 -6.69 -4.20 -22.62
CA GLU A 191 -5.77 -4.55 -23.70
C GLU A 191 -6.40 -4.32 -25.09
N SER A 192 -7.71 -4.61 -25.26
CA SER A 192 -8.44 -4.35 -26.50
C SER A 192 -8.60 -2.85 -26.78
N VAL A 193 -8.93 -2.04 -25.78
CA VAL A 193 -9.02 -0.57 -25.92
C VAL A 193 -7.67 0.00 -26.38
N ILE A 194 -6.57 -0.43 -25.75
CA ILE A 194 -5.21 0.03 -26.13
C ILE A 194 -4.83 -0.41 -27.55
N ALA A 195 -5.30 -1.58 -27.98
CA ALA A 195 -5.05 -2.07 -29.33
C ALA A 195 -5.92 -1.36 -30.41
N GLY A 196 -6.94 -0.63 -30.01
CA GLY A 196 -7.90 0.01 -30.92
C GLY A 196 -8.90 -0.98 -31.53
N ASP A 197 -9.14 -2.10 -30.86
CA ASP A 197 -10.04 -3.18 -31.31
C ASP A 197 -11.50 -2.98 -30.82
N VAL A 198 -11.85 -1.76 -30.34
CA VAL A 198 -13.18 -1.43 -29.77
C VAL A 198 -13.83 -0.30 -30.54
#